data_b2b2475ea4decdac1aa1c19b855a1b59
#
_entry.id   b2b2475ea4decdac1aa1c19b855a1b59
#
_cell.length_a   1.000
_cell.length_b   1.000
_cell.length_c   1.000
_cell.angle_alpha   90.00
_cell.angle_beta   90.00
_cell.angle_gamma   90.00
#
_symmetry.space_group_name_H-M   'P 1'
#
loop_
_entity.id
_entity.type
_entity.pdbx_description
1 polymer ?
#
loop_
_entity_poly.entity_id
_entity_poly.type
_entity_poly.pdbx_seq_one_letter_code
_entity_poly.pdbx_strand_id
1 'polypeptide(L)'
;NLQDEIDRYNSVTKEDVIRVYRKYIKNKKAVILRIERDMSEKDEDDESSKSVNPHANEPKKVDAQYKGLTYNPPTDDFDRSVRPTKPVAKAFTVPDFYKEKFENGLKVIGNQSKESPLVYFYIEMEGGHLLEGDKKINTGTALLTASMMGEGTEKLTTEEFSRVFEKLGSSIRFNSGVSSSSVFVSCLKDKVDPTLALLKDALFEPRFDAEDFKRIKNQVIENLKTQKRNPSIMARKAWGSIMFEGTIL
;
A
#
# COMPACT_ATOMS: atom_id res chain seq x y z
N ASN A 1 -26.91 4.81 9.96
CA ASN A 1 -26.57 6.21 9.73
C ASN A 1 -25.12 6.45 10.17
N LEU A 2 -24.32 7.18 9.36
CA LEU A 2 -22.92 7.45 9.66
C LEU A 2 -22.74 8.21 10.99
N GLN A 3 -23.68 9.12 11.31
CA GLN A 3 -23.64 9.86 12.56
C GLN A 3 -23.79 8.94 13.78
N ASP A 4 -24.71 7.97 13.72
CA ASP A 4 -24.90 7.00 14.81
C ASP A 4 -23.64 6.15 15.04
N GLU A 5 -22.87 5.88 13.98
CA GLU A 5 -21.62 5.16 14.07
C GLU A 5 -20.54 6.01 14.74
N ILE A 6 -20.41 7.27 14.35
CA ILE A 6 -19.51 8.24 14.98
C ILE A 6 -19.83 8.38 16.48
N ASP A 7 -21.10 8.51 16.83
CA ASP A 7 -21.55 8.65 18.22
C ASP A 7 -21.24 7.39 19.05
N ARG A 8 -21.37 6.21 18.45
CA ARG A 8 -20.94 4.94 19.09
C ARG A 8 -19.45 4.93 19.38
N TYR A 9 -18.59 5.31 18.40
CA TYR A 9 -17.14 5.37 18.63
C TYR A 9 -16.79 6.40 19.71
N ASN A 10 -17.40 7.57 19.69
CA ASN A 10 -17.18 8.62 20.67
C ASN A 10 -17.64 8.24 22.09
N SER A 11 -18.61 7.34 22.21
CA SER A 11 -19.09 6.84 23.51
C SER A 11 -18.20 5.77 24.15
N VAL A 12 -17.25 5.18 23.39
CA VAL A 12 -16.36 4.15 23.92
C VAL A 12 -15.35 4.73 24.89
N THR A 13 -15.32 4.18 26.10
CA THR A 13 -14.37 4.58 27.14
C THR A 13 -13.18 3.63 27.24
N LYS A 14 -12.12 4.06 27.91
CA LYS A 14 -10.98 3.20 28.21
C LYS A 14 -11.42 2.00 29.07
N GLU A 15 -12.36 2.21 29.96
CA GLU A 15 -12.93 1.19 30.83
C GLU A 15 -13.66 0.12 30.03
N ASP A 16 -14.38 0.51 28.97
CA ASP A 16 -15.04 -0.43 28.04
C ASP A 16 -14.01 -1.30 27.32
N VAL A 17 -12.95 -0.72 26.82
CA VAL A 17 -11.85 -1.46 26.18
C VAL A 17 -11.23 -2.46 27.15
N ILE A 18 -10.94 -2.04 28.37
CA ILE A 18 -10.37 -2.92 29.40
C ILE A 18 -11.37 -4.05 29.78
N ARG A 19 -12.63 -3.73 29.88
CA ARG A 19 -13.71 -4.70 30.17
C ARG A 19 -13.77 -5.77 29.09
N VAL A 20 -13.77 -5.37 27.81
CA VAL A 20 -13.81 -6.28 26.66
C VAL A 20 -12.54 -7.14 26.62
N TYR A 21 -11.37 -6.55 26.79
CA TYR A 21 -10.09 -7.27 26.88
C TYR A 21 -10.12 -8.36 27.97
N ARG A 22 -10.60 -8.00 29.20
CA ARG A 22 -10.70 -8.96 30.31
C ARG A 22 -11.70 -10.08 30.01
N LYS A 23 -12.82 -9.75 29.36
CA LYS A 23 -13.88 -10.72 29.05
C LYS A 23 -13.48 -11.72 27.97
N TYR A 24 -12.82 -11.27 26.91
CA TYR A 24 -12.64 -12.07 25.71
C TYR A 24 -11.19 -12.50 25.44
N ILE A 25 -10.19 -11.85 26.04
CA ILE A 25 -8.78 -12.09 25.73
C ILE A 25 -8.01 -12.55 26.96
N LYS A 26 -8.05 -11.78 28.06
CA LYS A 26 -7.25 -12.06 29.24
C LYS A 26 -7.60 -13.41 29.85
N ASN A 27 -6.59 -14.27 30.02
CA ASN A 27 -6.72 -15.61 30.62
C ASN A 27 -7.70 -16.53 29.85
N LYS A 28 -7.93 -16.30 28.55
CA LYS A 28 -8.68 -17.21 27.70
C LYS A 28 -7.74 -18.18 27.02
N LYS A 29 -8.29 -19.37 26.69
CA LYS A 29 -7.57 -20.34 25.87
C LYS A 29 -7.30 -19.72 24.50
N ALA A 30 -6.07 -19.80 24.04
CA ALA A 30 -5.65 -19.33 22.72
C ALA A 30 -5.13 -20.53 21.93
N VAL A 31 -5.34 -20.47 20.62
CA VAL A 31 -4.66 -21.37 19.69
C VAL A 31 -3.39 -20.68 19.28
N ILE A 32 -2.25 -21.30 19.59
CA ILE A 32 -0.94 -20.81 19.18
C ILE A 32 -0.49 -21.68 18.01
N LEU A 33 -0.46 -21.11 16.82
CA LEU A 33 0.07 -21.76 15.62
C LEU A 33 1.53 -21.37 15.47
N ARG A 34 2.42 -22.35 15.52
CA ARG A 34 3.83 -22.17 15.25
C ARG A 34 4.14 -22.80 13.90
N ILE A 35 4.57 -21.99 12.95
CA ILE A 35 4.98 -22.43 11.63
C ILE A 35 6.50 -22.44 11.62
N GLU A 36 7.09 -23.60 11.49
CA GLU A 36 8.54 -23.76 11.36
C GLU A 36 8.83 -24.33 9.98
N ARG A 37 9.94 -23.90 9.37
CA ARG A 37 10.40 -24.47 8.11
C ARG A 37 10.92 -25.90 8.42
N ASP A 38 10.43 -26.89 7.71
CA ASP A 38 11.01 -28.21 7.74
C ASP A 38 12.32 -28.16 6.94
N MET A 39 13.44 -28.30 7.67
CA MET A 39 14.78 -28.30 7.09
C MET A 39 15.21 -29.70 6.62
N SER A 40 14.37 -30.71 6.79
CA SER A 40 14.65 -32.08 6.37
C SER A 40 14.34 -32.36 4.91
N GLU A 41 13.43 -31.59 4.31
CA GLU A 41 13.17 -31.66 2.87
C GLU A 41 14.25 -30.87 2.11
N LYS A 42 15.08 -31.57 1.38
CA LYS A 42 15.89 -30.99 0.32
C LYS A 42 14.93 -30.44 -0.74
N ASP A 43 15.20 -29.24 -1.25
CA ASP A 43 14.50 -28.65 -2.39
C ASP A 43 14.67 -29.59 -3.63
N GLU A 44 13.94 -30.70 -3.66
CA GLU A 44 13.67 -31.41 -4.90
C GLU A 44 12.59 -30.56 -5.61
N ASP A 45 12.86 -30.19 -6.83
CA ASP A 45 12.06 -29.32 -7.68
C ASP A 45 10.56 -29.56 -7.47
N ASP A 46 9.89 -28.60 -6.86
CA ASP A 46 8.46 -28.66 -6.56
C ASP A 46 7.64 -28.60 -7.87
N GLU A 47 7.37 -29.75 -8.43
CA GLU A 47 6.34 -29.91 -9.49
C GLU A 47 4.93 -29.59 -8.98
N SER A 48 4.75 -29.17 -7.75
CA SER A 48 3.43 -28.93 -7.13
C SER A 48 2.83 -27.56 -7.43
N SER A 49 3.48 -26.72 -8.22
CA SER A 49 2.86 -25.48 -8.74
C SER A 49 1.86 -25.71 -9.88
N LYS A 50 1.24 -26.91 -9.96
CA LYS A 50 0.02 -27.05 -10.74
C LYS A 50 -1.04 -26.19 -10.08
N SER A 51 -1.33 -25.05 -10.70
CA SER A 51 -2.38 -24.13 -10.28
C SER A 51 -3.64 -24.92 -9.97
N VAL A 52 -3.95 -25.09 -8.71
CA VAL A 52 -5.25 -25.61 -8.29
C VAL A 52 -6.23 -24.55 -8.75
N ASN A 53 -6.98 -24.86 -9.81
CA ASN A 53 -8.06 -24.01 -10.28
C ASN A 53 -9.10 -23.93 -9.14
N PRO A 54 -9.25 -22.79 -8.44
CA PRO A 54 -10.16 -22.71 -7.29
C PRO A 54 -11.63 -22.83 -7.69
N HIS A 55 -11.92 -23.04 -8.98
CA HIS A 55 -13.26 -23.20 -9.53
C HIS A 55 -13.51 -24.56 -10.19
N ALA A 56 -12.66 -25.57 -9.92
CA ALA A 56 -13.00 -26.93 -10.27
C ALA A 56 -14.27 -27.33 -9.52
N ASN A 57 -15.35 -27.60 -10.29
CA ASN A 57 -16.67 -27.98 -9.81
C ASN A 57 -16.66 -29.41 -9.22
N GLU A 58 -15.80 -29.70 -8.25
CA GLU A 58 -15.97 -30.89 -7.42
C GLU A 58 -16.93 -30.54 -6.28
N PRO A 59 -17.95 -31.38 -6.02
CA PRO A 59 -18.83 -31.16 -4.88
C PRO A 59 -17.97 -31.23 -3.60
N LYS A 60 -17.71 -30.06 -3.01
CA LYS A 60 -16.98 -30.00 -1.72
C LYS A 60 -17.70 -30.91 -0.73
N LYS A 61 -17.03 -31.95 -0.22
CA LYS A 61 -17.53 -32.70 0.92
C LYS A 61 -17.83 -31.71 2.02
N VAL A 62 -19.11 -31.61 2.37
CA VAL A 62 -19.57 -30.74 3.46
C VAL A 62 -18.87 -31.21 4.72
N ASP A 63 -18.08 -30.34 5.32
CA ASP A 63 -17.37 -30.65 6.55
C ASP A 63 -18.38 -31.10 7.64
N ALA A 64 -18.04 -32.10 8.41
CA ALA A 64 -18.94 -32.67 9.40
C ALA A 64 -19.47 -31.63 10.41
N GLN A 65 -18.72 -30.58 10.66
CA GLN A 65 -19.14 -29.47 11.52
C GLN A 65 -20.33 -28.65 10.99
N TYR A 66 -20.62 -28.72 9.67
CA TYR A 66 -21.76 -28.05 9.05
C TYR A 66 -22.96 -28.99 8.85
N LYS A 67 -22.85 -30.24 9.31
CA LYS A 67 -23.91 -31.22 9.18
C LYS A 67 -25.06 -30.83 10.11
N GLY A 68 -26.20 -30.46 9.53
CA GLY A 68 -27.38 -30.00 10.29
C GLY A 68 -27.65 -28.50 10.21
N LEU A 69 -26.81 -27.72 9.53
CA LEU A 69 -27.15 -26.34 9.21
C LEU A 69 -28.21 -26.32 8.09
N THR A 70 -29.32 -25.64 8.37
CA THR A 70 -30.36 -25.40 7.38
C THR A 70 -30.07 -24.05 6.70
N TYR A 71 -30.03 -24.04 5.37
CA TYR A 71 -29.95 -22.80 4.62
C TYR A 71 -31.25 -22.01 4.85
N ASN A 72 -31.12 -20.84 5.44
CA ASN A 72 -32.20 -19.86 5.51
C ASN A 72 -32.14 -18.98 4.26
N PRO A 73 -33.06 -19.14 3.30
CA PRO A 73 -33.10 -18.24 2.16
C PRO A 73 -33.41 -16.82 2.63
N PRO A 74 -32.93 -15.80 1.92
CA PRO A 74 -33.29 -14.42 2.22
C PRO A 74 -34.81 -14.23 2.11
N THR A 75 -35.38 -13.52 3.07
CA THR A 75 -36.83 -13.23 3.17
C THR A 75 -37.25 -11.96 2.45
N ASP A 76 -36.40 -11.44 1.56
CA ASP A 76 -36.71 -10.28 0.74
C ASP A 76 -37.41 -10.67 -0.56
N ASP A 77 -38.19 -9.74 -1.13
CA ASP A 77 -38.91 -9.90 -2.41
C ASP A 77 -38.00 -9.69 -3.63
N PHE A 78 -36.66 -9.63 -3.43
CA PHE A 78 -35.71 -9.38 -4.49
C PHE A 78 -35.48 -10.64 -5.32
N ASP A 79 -35.91 -10.62 -6.60
CA ASP A 79 -35.65 -11.71 -7.54
C ASP A 79 -34.22 -11.69 -8.06
N ARG A 80 -33.40 -12.57 -7.53
CA ARG A 80 -31.98 -12.72 -7.87
C ARG A 80 -31.76 -13.44 -9.22
N SER A 81 -32.80 -14.00 -9.82
CA SER A 81 -32.73 -14.60 -11.16
C SER A 81 -32.73 -13.54 -12.26
N VAL A 82 -33.31 -12.38 -11.96
CA VAL A 82 -33.38 -11.24 -12.89
C VAL A 82 -32.08 -10.44 -12.80
N ARG A 83 -31.28 -10.48 -13.87
CA ARG A 83 -30.09 -9.63 -13.94
C ARG A 83 -30.50 -8.15 -14.02
N PRO A 84 -29.91 -7.27 -13.22
CA PRO A 84 -30.14 -5.86 -13.36
C PRO A 84 -29.80 -5.40 -14.78
N THR A 85 -30.68 -4.61 -15.37
CA THR A 85 -30.43 -3.99 -16.68
C THR A 85 -29.20 -3.07 -16.54
N LYS A 86 -28.30 -3.13 -17.51
CA LYS A 86 -27.16 -2.21 -17.52
C LYS A 86 -27.70 -0.78 -17.51
N PRO A 87 -27.31 0.04 -16.55
CA PRO A 87 -27.67 1.45 -16.61
C PRO A 87 -27.10 2.06 -17.90
N VAL A 88 -27.84 2.97 -18.50
CA VAL A 88 -27.33 3.76 -19.62
C VAL A 88 -26.05 4.43 -19.15
N ALA A 89 -24.94 4.13 -19.84
CA ALA A 89 -23.66 4.73 -19.49
C ALA A 89 -23.78 6.26 -19.59
N LYS A 90 -23.61 6.94 -18.49
CA LYS A 90 -23.51 8.41 -18.50
C LYS A 90 -22.26 8.78 -19.27
N ALA A 91 -22.37 9.77 -20.15
CA ALA A 91 -21.20 10.32 -20.82
C ALA A 91 -20.18 10.77 -19.76
N PHE A 92 -18.93 10.36 -19.93
CA PHE A 92 -17.85 10.80 -19.07
C PHE A 92 -17.59 12.29 -19.36
N THR A 93 -17.69 13.13 -18.35
CA THR A 93 -17.32 14.55 -18.44
C THR A 93 -16.00 14.72 -17.72
N VAL A 94 -15.00 15.22 -18.42
CA VAL A 94 -13.70 15.56 -17.82
C VAL A 94 -13.93 16.70 -16.84
N PRO A 95 -13.53 16.56 -15.56
CA PRO A 95 -13.68 17.64 -14.60
C PRO A 95 -12.83 18.86 -14.98
N ASP A 96 -13.29 20.04 -14.62
CA ASP A 96 -12.52 21.27 -14.81
C ASP A 96 -11.21 21.20 -14.02
N PHE A 97 -10.13 21.63 -14.66
CA PHE A 97 -8.82 21.71 -14.05
C PHE A 97 -8.11 23.02 -14.40
N TYR A 98 -7.27 23.48 -13.48
CA TYR A 98 -6.44 24.66 -13.69
C TYR A 98 -4.98 24.26 -13.92
N LYS A 99 -4.23 25.12 -14.61
CA LYS A 99 -2.79 24.97 -14.85
C LYS A 99 -2.11 26.27 -14.49
N GLU A 100 -1.07 26.18 -13.69
CA GLU A 100 -0.23 27.31 -13.32
C GLU A 100 1.24 26.97 -13.53
N LYS A 101 2.03 27.96 -13.83
CA LYS A 101 3.49 27.87 -13.94
C LYS A 101 4.10 28.97 -13.11
N PHE A 102 4.89 28.60 -12.14
CA PHE A 102 5.61 29.53 -11.27
C PHE A 102 6.91 29.99 -11.91
N GLU A 103 7.45 31.12 -11.45
CA GLU A 103 8.71 31.70 -11.96
C GLU A 103 9.91 30.76 -11.81
N ASN A 104 9.93 29.94 -10.77
CA ASN A 104 10.94 28.88 -10.52
C ASN A 104 10.82 27.67 -11.46
N GLY A 105 9.88 27.71 -12.41
CA GLY A 105 9.64 26.62 -13.37
C GLY A 105 8.67 25.54 -12.92
N LEU A 106 8.23 25.54 -11.66
CA LEU A 106 7.25 24.59 -11.14
C LEU A 106 5.93 24.71 -11.93
N LYS A 107 5.43 23.58 -12.40
CA LYS A 107 4.12 23.47 -13.06
C LYS A 107 3.14 22.82 -12.09
N VAL A 108 2.00 23.44 -11.89
CA VAL A 108 0.91 22.90 -11.07
C VAL A 108 -0.32 22.67 -11.94
N ILE A 109 -0.87 21.47 -11.81
CA ILE A 109 -2.15 21.11 -12.43
C ILE A 109 -3.06 20.66 -11.28
N GLY A 110 -4.22 21.25 -11.17
CA GLY A 110 -5.13 20.94 -10.07
C GLY A 110 -6.58 20.92 -10.52
N ASN A 111 -7.36 20.18 -9.75
CA ASN A 111 -8.80 20.07 -9.90
C ASN A 111 -9.41 20.17 -8.50
N GLN A 112 -10.60 20.74 -8.39
CA GLN A 112 -11.32 20.84 -7.15
C GLN A 112 -12.52 19.89 -7.13
N SER A 113 -12.52 18.96 -6.19
CA SER A 113 -13.71 18.17 -5.83
C SER A 113 -14.29 18.68 -4.50
N LYS A 114 -15.62 18.74 -4.42
CA LYS A 114 -16.35 19.14 -3.20
C LYS A 114 -16.98 17.93 -2.50
N GLU A 115 -16.79 16.73 -3.02
CA GLU A 115 -17.42 15.51 -2.52
C GLU A 115 -16.76 14.98 -1.25
N SER A 116 -15.47 15.28 -1.05
CA SER A 116 -14.71 14.81 0.09
C SER A 116 -13.80 15.91 0.63
N PRO A 117 -13.59 16.00 1.95
CA PRO A 117 -12.66 16.94 2.57
C PRO A 117 -11.19 16.48 2.48
N LEU A 118 -10.86 15.68 1.48
CA LEU A 118 -9.49 15.18 1.26
C LEU A 118 -8.75 16.02 0.24
N VAL A 119 -7.47 16.22 0.49
CA VAL A 119 -6.55 16.89 -0.43
C VAL A 119 -5.43 15.92 -0.78
N TYR A 120 -5.12 15.86 -2.06
CA TYR A 120 -4.07 15.01 -2.61
C TYR A 120 -3.05 15.88 -3.33
N PHE A 121 -1.77 15.62 -3.08
CA PHE A 121 -0.67 16.19 -3.84
C PHE A 121 0.12 15.05 -4.47
N TYR A 122 0.42 15.21 -5.74
CA TYR A 122 1.37 14.35 -6.44
C TYR A 122 2.48 15.26 -6.98
N ILE A 123 3.67 15.11 -6.43
CA ILE A 123 4.84 15.88 -6.82
C ILE A 123 5.74 14.95 -7.62
N GLU A 124 6.04 15.31 -8.84
CA GLU A 124 6.93 14.57 -9.71
C GLU A 124 8.20 15.38 -9.97
N MET A 125 9.32 14.71 -9.86
CA MET A 125 10.66 15.25 -10.09
C MET A 125 11.33 14.41 -11.17
N GLU A 126 11.98 15.05 -12.13
CA GLU A 126 12.82 14.36 -13.09
C GLU A 126 13.96 13.65 -12.34
N GLY A 127 14.23 12.42 -12.73
CA GLY A 127 15.25 11.59 -12.08
C GLY A 127 14.68 10.34 -11.46
N GLY A 128 15.27 9.23 -11.80
CA GLY A 128 14.94 7.89 -11.34
C GLY A 128 16.10 6.96 -11.65
N HIS A 129 15.86 5.66 -11.71
CA HIS A 129 16.97 4.72 -11.92
C HIS A 129 17.62 4.81 -13.32
N LEU A 130 17.02 5.47 -14.30
CA LEU A 130 17.71 5.76 -15.57
C LEU A 130 18.97 6.62 -15.39
N LEU A 131 19.00 7.52 -14.43
CA LEU A 131 20.18 8.32 -14.12
C LEU A 131 21.32 7.50 -13.47
N GLU A 132 20.99 6.30 -12.96
CA GLU A 132 21.97 5.37 -12.40
C GLU A 132 22.83 4.70 -13.48
N GLY A 133 22.45 4.81 -14.75
CA GLY A 133 23.27 4.37 -15.90
C GLY A 133 24.58 5.14 -16.06
N ASP A 134 24.72 6.31 -15.42
CA ASP A 134 26.01 6.98 -15.29
C ASP A 134 26.89 6.13 -14.35
N LYS A 135 28.08 5.74 -14.83
CA LYS A 135 29.05 4.87 -14.11
C LYS A 135 29.46 5.34 -12.71
N LYS A 136 29.07 6.53 -12.31
CA LYS A 136 29.32 7.13 -10.99
C LYS A 136 28.25 6.83 -9.95
N ILE A 137 27.10 6.30 -10.36
CA ILE A 137 25.96 6.05 -9.47
C ILE A 137 25.69 4.54 -9.42
N ASN A 138 25.66 3.99 -8.22
CA ASN A 138 25.36 2.56 -8.03
C ASN A 138 23.87 2.28 -8.27
N THR A 139 23.59 1.21 -8.97
CA THR A 139 22.20 0.76 -9.20
C THR A 139 21.45 0.53 -7.89
N GLY A 140 20.25 1.08 -7.80
CA GLY A 140 19.38 1.03 -6.62
C GLY A 140 19.49 2.25 -5.70
N THR A 141 20.39 3.21 -6.03
CA THR A 141 20.53 4.44 -5.24
C THR A 141 19.23 5.23 -5.18
N ALA A 142 18.54 5.44 -6.31
CA ALA A 142 17.30 6.18 -6.36
C ALA A 142 16.20 5.51 -5.51
N LEU A 143 16.08 4.18 -5.59
CA LEU A 143 15.13 3.41 -4.79
C LEU A 143 15.42 3.52 -3.29
N LEU A 144 16.69 3.35 -2.90
CA LEU A 144 17.08 3.44 -1.49
C LEU A 144 16.92 4.85 -0.94
N THR A 145 17.25 5.88 -1.73
CA THR A 145 17.02 7.28 -1.35
C THR A 145 15.54 7.55 -1.09
N ALA A 146 14.67 7.19 -2.04
CA ALA A 146 13.24 7.37 -1.86
C ALA A 146 12.71 6.61 -0.63
N SER A 147 13.19 5.40 -0.40
CA SER A 147 12.80 4.62 0.78
C SER A 147 13.26 5.27 2.08
N MET A 148 14.48 5.77 2.12
CA MET A 148 15.07 6.42 3.31
C MET A 148 14.39 7.75 3.65
N MET A 149 13.88 8.49 2.66
CA MET A 149 13.14 9.73 2.91
C MET A 149 11.85 9.52 3.69
N GLY A 150 11.32 8.29 3.70
CA GLY A 150 10.18 7.90 4.51
C GLY A 150 10.50 7.54 5.96
N GLU A 151 11.79 7.46 6.32
CA GLU A 151 12.26 6.95 7.62
C GLU A 151 12.51 8.06 8.66
N GLY A 152 11.91 9.22 8.49
CA GLY A 152 11.99 10.32 9.45
C GLY A 152 12.77 11.54 8.96
N THR A 153 12.93 12.49 9.83
CA THR A 153 13.62 13.77 9.59
C THR A 153 14.74 13.96 10.61
N GLU A 154 15.57 14.99 10.45
CA GLU A 154 16.59 15.32 11.47
C GLU A 154 15.98 15.54 12.87
N LYS A 155 14.70 15.94 12.92
CA LYS A 155 13.98 16.26 14.17
C LYS A 155 13.16 15.10 14.72
N LEU A 156 12.80 14.12 13.86
CA LEU A 156 11.88 13.04 14.20
C LEU A 156 12.46 11.69 13.78
N THR A 157 12.43 10.76 14.72
CA THR A 157 12.71 9.36 14.43
C THR A 157 11.63 8.76 13.53
N THR A 158 11.88 7.59 12.95
CA THR A 158 10.92 6.86 12.11
C THR A 158 9.56 6.67 12.82
N GLU A 159 9.59 6.29 14.08
CA GLU A 159 8.39 6.09 14.89
C GLU A 159 7.64 7.40 15.19
N GLU A 160 8.37 8.45 15.53
CA GLU A 160 7.78 9.76 15.81
C GLU A 160 7.17 10.35 14.55
N PHE A 161 7.86 10.23 13.41
CA PHE A 161 7.39 10.68 12.10
C PHE A 161 6.09 9.98 11.72
N SER A 162 6.02 8.66 11.79
CA SER A 162 4.80 7.88 11.55
C SER A 162 3.67 8.28 12.50
N ARG A 163 3.96 8.45 13.78
CA ARG A 163 2.97 8.85 14.80
C ARG A 163 2.38 10.23 14.52
N VAL A 164 3.18 11.17 14.03
CA VAL A 164 2.69 12.51 13.69
C VAL A 164 1.74 12.44 12.51
N PHE A 165 2.08 11.67 11.46
CA PHE A 165 1.18 11.46 10.33
C PHE A 165 -0.14 10.80 10.73
N GLU A 166 -0.08 9.77 11.55
CA GLU A 166 -1.28 9.09 12.06
C GLU A 166 -2.21 10.06 12.80
N LYS A 167 -1.65 10.90 13.67
CA LYS A 167 -2.42 11.93 14.39
C LYS A 167 -3.05 12.98 13.48
N LEU A 168 -2.42 13.27 12.35
CA LEU A 168 -2.96 14.21 11.35
C LEU A 168 -3.97 13.54 10.41
N GLY A 169 -4.11 12.22 10.42
CA GLY A 169 -4.86 11.48 9.41
C GLY A 169 -4.28 11.67 8.01
N SER A 170 -2.97 11.85 7.92
CA SER A 170 -2.25 12.14 6.69
C SER A 170 -1.34 10.98 6.30
N SER A 171 -0.92 10.95 5.04
CA SER A 171 0.12 10.02 4.59
C SER A 171 1.05 10.68 3.57
N ILE A 172 2.32 10.31 3.63
CA ILE A 172 3.33 10.68 2.64
C ILE A 172 3.99 9.40 2.14
N ARG A 173 4.21 9.31 0.82
CA ARG A 173 4.91 8.18 0.19
C ARG A 173 5.91 8.71 -0.81
N PHE A 174 7.14 8.27 -0.69
CA PHE A 174 8.21 8.54 -1.62
C PHE A 174 8.40 7.34 -2.52
N ASN A 175 8.51 7.57 -3.83
CA ASN A 175 8.70 6.52 -4.82
C ASN A 175 9.80 6.91 -5.79
N SER A 176 10.56 5.93 -6.26
CA SER A 176 11.47 6.08 -7.38
C SER A 176 10.99 5.21 -8.53
N GLY A 177 10.77 5.84 -9.67
CA GLY A 177 10.41 5.19 -10.93
C GLY A 177 11.59 5.06 -11.88
N VAL A 178 11.27 4.80 -13.15
CA VAL A 178 12.27 4.67 -14.22
C VAL A 178 12.91 6.02 -14.52
N SER A 179 12.12 7.01 -14.90
CA SER A 179 12.55 8.33 -15.36
C SER A 179 12.24 9.46 -14.38
N SER A 180 11.47 9.20 -13.34
CA SER A 180 11.06 10.19 -12.36
C SER A 180 11.00 9.63 -10.96
N SER A 181 11.17 10.48 -9.98
CA SER A 181 10.85 10.22 -8.58
C SER A 181 9.63 11.00 -8.19
N SER A 182 8.81 10.46 -7.31
CA SER A 182 7.55 11.10 -6.94
C SER A 182 7.28 11.04 -5.45
N VAL A 183 6.52 12.03 -4.99
CA VAL A 183 5.97 12.07 -3.64
C VAL A 183 4.45 12.17 -3.75
N PHE A 184 3.78 11.25 -3.11
CA PHE A 184 2.33 11.28 -2.96
C PHE A 184 1.98 11.65 -1.53
N VAL A 185 1.12 12.66 -1.39
CA VAL A 185 0.61 13.13 -0.09
C VAL A 185 -0.90 13.07 -0.11
N SER A 186 -1.48 12.56 0.94
CA SER A 186 -2.91 12.69 1.20
C SER A 186 -3.15 13.21 2.61
N CYS A 187 -4.10 14.13 2.75
CA CYS A 187 -4.45 14.72 4.05
C CYS A 187 -5.88 15.24 4.06
N LEU A 188 -6.40 15.48 5.25
CA LEU A 188 -7.62 16.26 5.42
C LEU A 188 -7.37 17.73 5.07
N LYS A 189 -8.39 18.40 4.57
CA LYS A 189 -8.32 19.81 4.16
C LYS A 189 -7.84 20.75 5.29
N ASP A 190 -8.29 20.51 6.52
CA ASP A 190 -7.91 21.28 7.71
C ASP A 190 -6.51 20.91 8.24
N LYS A 191 -5.86 19.88 7.69
CA LYS A 191 -4.53 19.41 8.06
C LYS A 191 -3.48 19.64 6.97
N VAL A 192 -3.80 20.40 5.92
CA VAL A 192 -2.88 20.68 4.82
C VAL A 192 -1.59 21.33 5.31
N ASP A 193 -1.70 22.43 6.06
CA ASP A 193 -0.52 23.18 6.50
C ASP A 193 0.45 22.36 7.36
N PRO A 194 0.00 21.68 8.44
CA PRO A 194 0.90 20.84 9.22
C PRO A 194 1.45 19.65 8.43
N THR A 195 0.69 19.09 7.47
CA THR A 195 1.18 18.01 6.61
C THR A 195 2.26 18.50 5.66
N LEU A 196 2.09 19.69 5.06
CA LEU A 196 3.10 20.28 4.18
C LEU A 196 4.36 20.71 4.94
N ALA A 197 4.24 21.12 6.20
CA ALA A 197 5.39 21.37 7.05
C ALA A 197 6.24 20.12 7.25
N LEU A 198 5.58 18.98 7.58
CA LEU A 198 6.27 17.69 7.68
C LEU A 198 6.87 17.21 6.36
N LEU A 199 6.16 17.43 5.24
CA LEU A 199 6.68 17.14 3.92
C LEU A 199 7.94 17.93 3.62
N LYS A 200 7.95 19.23 3.96
CA LYS A 200 9.13 20.09 3.82
C LYS A 200 10.31 19.53 4.61
N ASP A 201 10.11 19.20 5.88
CA ASP A 201 11.17 18.62 6.71
C ASP A 201 11.68 17.29 6.12
N ALA A 202 10.78 16.40 5.64
CA ALA A 202 11.17 15.15 5.01
C ALA A 202 11.94 15.33 3.69
N LEU A 203 11.63 16.37 2.91
CA LEU A 203 12.31 16.65 1.65
C LEU A 203 13.68 17.30 1.82
N PHE A 204 13.82 18.23 2.77
CA PHE A 204 14.99 19.08 2.90
C PHE A 204 15.87 18.75 4.10
N GLU A 205 15.33 18.06 5.11
CA GLU A 205 16.02 17.66 6.33
C GLU A 205 15.77 16.16 6.64
N PRO A 206 15.98 15.25 5.67
CA PRO A 206 15.79 13.81 5.90
C PRO A 206 16.86 13.28 6.87
N ARG A 207 16.48 12.32 7.70
CA ARG A 207 17.37 11.79 8.75
C ARG A 207 18.53 10.96 8.20
N PHE A 208 18.32 10.11 7.22
CA PHE A 208 19.30 9.18 6.64
C PHE A 208 20.14 8.41 7.66
N ASP A 209 19.48 7.87 8.69
CA ASP A 209 20.16 7.11 9.74
C ASP A 209 20.82 5.83 9.20
N ALA A 210 21.99 5.49 9.75
CA ALA A 210 22.78 4.35 9.25
C ALA A 210 22.16 2.99 9.58
N GLU A 211 21.46 2.86 10.71
CA GLU A 211 20.78 1.61 11.07
C GLU A 211 19.52 1.41 10.24
N ASP A 212 18.75 2.49 10.02
CA ASP A 212 17.61 2.47 9.11
C ASP A 212 18.04 2.13 7.69
N PHE A 213 19.14 2.71 7.21
CA PHE A 213 19.70 2.37 5.91
C PHE A 213 20.04 0.87 5.80
N LYS A 214 20.71 0.32 6.79
CA LYS A 214 21.04 -1.11 6.83
C LYS A 214 19.80 -1.99 6.81
N ARG A 215 18.78 -1.62 7.58
CA ARG A 215 17.50 -2.31 7.65
C ARG A 215 16.78 -2.29 6.30
N ILE A 216 16.60 -1.12 5.70
CA ILE A 216 15.94 -0.92 4.40
C ILE A 216 16.70 -1.66 3.28
N LYS A 217 18.03 -1.53 3.25
CA LYS A 217 18.86 -2.24 2.26
C LYS A 217 18.67 -3.75 2.35
N ASN A 218 18.67 -4.31 3.56
CA ASN A 218 18.45 -5.74 3.76
C ASN A 218 17.05 -6.15 3.31
N GLN A 219 16.03 -5.36 3.60
CA GLN A 219 14.65 -5.62 3.17
C GLN A 219 14.54 -5.62 1.63
N VAL A 220 15.18 -4.67 0.96
CA VAL A 220 15.21 -4.63 -0.52
C VAL A 220 15.91 -5.87 -1.07
N ILE A 221 17.04 -6.29 -0.49
CA ILE A 221 17.76 -7.49 -0.92
C ILE A 221 16.89 -8.74 -0.76
N GLU A 222 16.22 -8.91 0.37
CA GLU A 222 15.34 -10.07 0.60
C GLU A 222 14.14 -10.06 -0.35
N ASN A 223 13.55 -8.90 -0.62
CA ASN A 223 12.49 -8.76 -1.62
C ASN A 223 12.99 -9.18 -3.02
N LEU A 224 14.19 -8.78 -3.41
CA LEU A 224 14.78 -9.17 -4.69
C LEU A 224 15.06 -10.69 -4.76
N LYS A 225 15.51 -11.31 -3.68
CA LYS A 225 15.67 -12.76 -3.61
C LYS A 225 14.33 -13.50 -3.78
N THR A 226 13.28 -13.00 -3.11
CA THR A 226 11.94 -13.57 -3.24
C THR A 226 11.41 -13.41 -4.67
N GLN A 227 11.62 -12.25 -5.30
CA GLN A 227 11.24 -12.02 -6.69
C GLN A 227 11.90 -13.01 -7.67
N LYS A 228 13.14 -13.42 -7.43
CA LYS A 228 13.84 -14.41 -8.26
C LYS A 228 13.16 -15.79 -8.25
N ARG A 229 12.40 -16.11 -7.23
CA ARG A 229 11.65 -17.36 -7.12
C ARG A 229 10.29 -17.29 -7.83
N ASN A 230 9.88 -16.14 -8.30
CA ASN A 230 8.58 -15.96 -9.00
C ASN A 230 8.77 -16.05 -10.52
N PRO A 231 8.27 -17.13 -11.18
CA PRO A 231 8.47 -17.32 -12.61
C PRO A 231 7.90 -16.18 -13.46
N SER A 232 6.76 -15.62 -13.09
CA SER A 232 6.14 -14.51 -13.84
C SER A 232 6.99 -13.23 -13.79
N ILE A 233 7.60 -12.94 -12.65
CA ILE A 233 8.50 -11.80 -12.51
C ILE A 233 9.76 -12.03 -13.33
N MET A 234 10.33 -13.24 -13.29
CA MET A 234 11.50 -13.61 -14.06
C MET A 234 11.24 -13.55 -15.56
N ALA A 235 10.09 -14.07 -16.03
CA ALA A 235 9.71 -14.00 -17.43
C ALA A 235 9.55 -12.54 -17.90
N ARG A 236 8.96 -11.67 -17.09
CA ARG A 236 8.83 -10.24 -17.41
C ARG A 236 10.20 -9.55 -17.50
N LYS A 237 11.12 -9.86 -16.58
CA LYS A 237 12.48 -9.31 -16.62
C LYS A 237 13.24 -9.79 -17.86
N ALA A 238 13.16 -11.08 -18.19
CA ALA A 238 13.77 -11.63 -19.38
C ALA A 238 13.21 -11.01 -20.66
N TRP A 239 11.88 -10.85 -20.73
CA TRP A 239 11.22 -10.16 -21.83
C TRP A 239 11.72 -8.73 -21.99
N GLY A 240 11.78 -7.96 -20.89
CA GLY A 240 12.29 -6.60 -20.91
C GLY A 240 13.75 -6.54 -21.42
N SER A 241 14.61 -7.45 -20.94
CA SER A 241 16.01 -7.54 -21.37
C SER A 241 16.14 -7.82 -22.88
N ILE A 242 15.31 -8.71 -23.42
CA ILE A 242 15.33 -9.04 -24.85
C ILE A 242 14.78 -7.89 -25.71
N MET A 243 13.68 -7.28 -25.28
CA MET A 243 13.02 -6.25 -26.07
C MET A 243 13.77 -4.90 -26.07
N PHE A 244 14.52 -4.63 -25.01
CA PHE A 244 15.21 -3.35 -24.81
C PHE A 244 16.75 -3.53 -24.76
N GLU A 245 17.27 -4.64 -25.28
CA GLU A 245 18.71 -4.88 -25.36
C GLU A 245 19.42 -3.73 -26.10
N GLY A 246 20.47 -3.19 -25.46
CA GLY A 246 21.21 -2.04 -26.00
C GLY A 246 20.54 -0.68 -25.84
N THR A 247 19.40 -0.59 -25.14
CA THR A 247 18.77 0.66 -24.75
C THR A 247 19.05 1.00 -23.28
N ILE A 248 18.69 2.22 -22.86
CA ILE A 248 18.82 2.66 -21.46
C ILE A 248 17.67 2.08 -20.59
N LEU A 249 16.65 1.47 -21.17
CA LEU A 249 15.46 0.94 -20.49
C LEU A 249 15.65 -0.50 -20.02
#